data_82a51f63c8d05d44938c41bd4f5567dc
#
_entry.id   82a51f63c8d05d44938c41bd4f5567dc
#
_cell.length_a   1.000
_cell.length_b   1.000
_cell.length_c   1.000
_cell.angle_alpha   90.00
_cell.angle_beta   90.00
_cell.angle_gamma   90.00
#
_symmetry.space_group_name_H-M   'P 1'
#
loop_
_entity.id
_entity.type
_entity.pdbx_description
1 polymer ?
#
loop_
_entity_poly.entity_id
_entity_poly.type
_entity_poly.pdbx_seq_one_letter_code
_entity_poly.pdbx_strand_id
1 'polypeptide(L)'
;MLCQFDGMTEIYPATVFAYHGCERSVAEKILASSSEELKESNRRGDWLGRGAYLWENAPCRAYEWAAQNGKIKEPYVLGAVVRLGKCLNLMDKNCVRELRDAWDQLKSSPLINTDLLTNEGNRHYLDATVINTALDLAEGENMPFDTVRAAYIEGSPIFDGSAFMEDTHIQIAVRNPASIIAFFRPRGLDAYIKALK
;
A
#
# COMPACT_ATOMS: atom_id res chain seq x y z
N MET A 1 -22.47 0.36 -22.72
CA MET A 1 -23.39 1.24 -21.95
C MET A 1 -22.61 1.62 -20.70
N LEU A 2 -21.86 2.72 -20.79
CA LEU A 2 -21.06 3.23 -19.70
C LEU A 2 -22.00 3.65 -18.58
N CYS A 3 -21.93 2.99 -17.43
CA CYS A 3 -22.56 3.49 -16.22
C CYS A 3 -21.92 4.83 -15.90
N GLN A 4 -22.65 5.92 -16.20
CA GLN A 4 -22.37 7.22 -15.64
C GLN A 4 -22.51 7.10 -14.11
N PHE A 5 -21.41 7.01 -13.41
CA PHE A 5 -21.37 7.26 -11.98
C PHE A 5 -21.51 8.76 -11.78
N ASP A 6 -22.74 9.16 -11.42
CA ASP A 6 -23.06 10.50 -10.96
C ASP A 6 -22.17 10.82 -9.75
N GLY A 7 -21.15 11.62 -9.96
CA GLY A 7 -20.59 12.63 -9.06
C GLY A 7 -20.20 12.30 -7.62
N MET A 8 -20.18 11.05 -7.16
CA MET A 8 -19.71 10.68 -5.82
C MET A 8 -18.38 9.92 -5.90
N THR A 9 -17.38 10.61 -6.34
CA THR A 9 -16.01 10.21 -6.00
C THR A 9 -15.87 10.44 -4.50
N GLU A 10 -16.01 9.40 -3.70
CA GLU A 10 -15.83 9.49 -2.26
C GLU A 10 -14.38 9.91 -1.99
N ILE A 11 -14.18 11.21 -1.77
CA ILE A 11 -12.94 11.70 -1.19
C ILE A 11 -12.99 11.21 0.26
N TYR A 12 -12.19 10.19 0.57
CA TYR A 12 -12.01 9.75 1.95
C TYR A 12 -11.22 10.84 2.70
N PRO A 13 -11.87 11.71 3.47
CA PRO A 13 -11.19 12.77 4.20
C PRO A 13 -10.38 12.21 5.37
N ALA A 14 -10.38 10.89 5.53
CA ALA A 14 -9.71 10.22 6.62
C ALA A 14 -8.21 10.50 6.57
N THR A 15 -7.70 10.91 7.73
CA THR A 15 -6.27 11.01 8.01
C THR A 15 -5.90 9.86 8.93
N VAL A 16 -4.84 9.14 8.57
CA VAL A 16 -4.39 7.95 9.30
C VAL A 16 -2.93 8.06 9.69
N PHE A 17 -2.54 7.38 10.76
CA PHE A 17 -1.14 7.14 11.08
C PHE A 17 -0.67 5.90 10.35
N ALA A 18 0.43 6.03 9.62
CA ALA A 18 1.03 4.93 8.90
C ALA A 18 2.55 4.90 9.12
N TYR A 19 3.17 3.75 8.89
CA TYR A 19 4.55 3.51 9.23
C TYR A 19 5.30 2.89 8.05
N HIS A 20 6.54 3.32 7.83
CA HIS A 20 7.39 2.82 6.77
C HIS A 20 8.64 2.18 7.38
N GLY A 21 8.88 0.91 7.05
CA GLY A 21 10.11 0.22 7.41
C GLY A 21 11.23 0.55 6.41
N CYS A 22 12.36 1.05 6.90
CA CYS A 22 13.48 1.45 6.04
C CYS A 22 14.84 1.37 6.76
N GLU A 23 15.90 1.69 6.01
CA GLU A 23 17.22 1.96 6.59
C GLU A 23 17.16 3.20 7.46
N ARG A 24 17.83 3.20 8.64
CA ARG A 24 17.86 4.32 9.58
C ARG A 24 18.30 5.63 8.93
N SER A 25 19.33 5.60 8.10
CA SER A 25 19.83 6.78 7.40
C SER A 25 18.79 7.43 6.47
N VAL A 26 17.90 6.63 5.87
CA VAL A 26 16.80 7.13 5.06
C VAL A 26 15.79 7.87 5.92
N ALA A 27 15.38 7.27 7.05
CA ALA A 27 14.47 7.92 7.98
C ALA A 27 15.02 9.22 8.55
N GLU A 28 16.29 9.23 8.97
CA GLU A 28 16.95 10.41 9.52
C GLU A 28 17.05 11.55 8.50
N LYS A 29 17.33 11.23 7.23
CA LYS A 29 17.37 12.20 6.15
C LYS A 29 16.00 12.84 5.94
N ILE A 30 14.94 12.06 5.90
CA ILE A 30 13.56 12.56 5.74
C ILE A 30 13.15 13.41 6.95
N LEU A 31 13.46 12.99 8.17
CA LEU A 31 13.14 13.73 9.40
C LEU A 31 13.91 15.04 9.55
N ALA A 32 15.06 15.17 8.90
CA ALA A 32 15.92 16.37 8.95
C ALA A 32 15.57 17.41 7.87
N SER A 33 14.76 17.07 6.87
CA SER A 33 14.49 17.92 5.71
C SER A 33 13.00 17.95 5.38
N SER A 34 12.47 19.13 5.09
CA SER A 34 11.09 19.29 4.61
C SER A 34 10.90 18.98 3.12
N SER A 35 11.98 18.78 2.38
CA SER A 35 11.96 18.52 0.93
C SER A 35 12.22 17.05 0.56
N GLU A 36 12.55 16.21 1.54
CA GLU A 36 12.77 14.79 1.29
C GLU A 36 11.48 14.02 1.40
N GLU A 37 11.26 13.13 0.45
CA GLU A 37 10.06 12.31 0.34
C GLU A 37 10.40 10.81 0.37
N LEU A 38 9.40 9.99 0.67
CA LEU A 38 9.52 8.55 0.49
C LEU A 38 9.57 8.23 -1.02
N LYS A 39 10.51 7.38 -1.39
CA LYS A 39 10.59 6.89 -2.77
C LYS A 39 9.45 5.94 -3.07
N GLU A 40 8.82 6.15 -4.20
CA GLU A 40 7.88 5.19 -4.74
C GLU A 40 8.56 3.85 -5.04
N SER A 41 7.90 2.77 -4.73
CA SER A 41 8.21 1.46 -5.27
C SER A 41 7.45 1.27 -6.58
N ASN A 42 8.15 0.77 -7.60
CA ASN A 42 7.58 0.40 -8.89
C ASN A 42 8.06 -1.00 -9.29
N ARG A 43 8.04 -1.93 -8.34
CA ARG A 43 8.38 -3.32 -8.60
C ARG A 43 7.16 -4.01 -9.19
N ARG A 44 7.38 -4.85 -10.19
CA ARG A 44 6.31 -5.56 -10.90
C ARG A 44 5.39 -6.40 -9.99
N GLY A 45 5.84 -6.80 -8.81
CA GLY A 45 5.09 -7.64 -7.87
C GLY A 45 4.58 -6.90 -6.63
N ASP A 46 4.65 -5.57 -6.58
CA ASP A 46 4.10 -4.75 -5.49
C ASP A 46 2.58 -4.80 -5.52
N TRP A 47 1.96 -5.51 -4.60
CA TRP A 47 0.57 -5.98 -4.65
C TRP A 47 -0.50 -4.86 -4.72
N LEU A 48 -0.22 -3.65 -4.22
CA LEU A 48 -1.08 -2.47 -4.37
C LEU A 48 -0.67 -1.58 -5.56
N GLY A 49 0.13 -2.10 -6.49
CA GLY A 49 0.68 -1.34 -7.59
C GLY A 49 1.81 -0.40 -7.16
N ARG A 50 2.15 0.57 -8.02
CA ARG A 50 3.22 1.55 -7.75
C ARG A 50 2.81 2.51 -6.63
N GLY A 51 3.75 2.93 -5.78
CA GLY A 51 3.54 3.89 -4.70
C GLY A 51 4.54 3.76 -3.55
N ALA A 52 4.52 4.68 -2.60
CA ALA A 52 5.26 4.54 -1.36
C ALA A 52 4.43 3.72 -0.36
N TYR A 53 4.99 2.59 0.09
CA TYR A 53 4.28 1.61 0.93
C TYR A 53 4.39 1.93 2.40
N LEU A 54 3.25 1.94 3.10
CA LEU A 54 3.17 2.15 4.54
C LEU A 54 2.20 1.15 5.17
N TRP A 55 2.44 0.80 6.43
CA TRP A 55 1.56 -0.02 7.26
C TRP A 55 0.69 0.89 8.14
N GLU A 56 -0.64 0.85 7.96
CA GLU A 56 -1.56 1.65 8.75
C GLU A 56 -1.64 1.11 10.18
N ASN A 57 -1.37 1.98 11.17
CA ASN A 57 -1.40 1.66 12.61
C ASN A 57 -0.59 0.42 13.04
N ALA A 58 0.37 -0.03 12.22
CA ALA A 58 1.13 -1.25 12.45
C ALA A 58 2.66 -1.01 12.42
N PRO A 59 3.23 -0.26 13.39
CA PRO A 59 4.66 0.04 13.43
C PRO A 59 5.52 -1.22 13.62
N CYS A 60 5.00 -2.24 14.32
CA CYS A 60 5.71 -3.51 14.52
C CYS A 60 5.89 -4.24 13.18
N ARG A 61 4.84 -4.33 12.36
CA ARG A 61 4.94 -4.95 11.02
C ARG A 61 5.92 -4.20 10.11
N ALA A 62 5.91 -2.87 10.16
CA ALA A 62 6.88 -2.06 9.41
C ALA A 62 8.33 -2.36 9.85
N TYR A 63 8.57 -2.54 11.15
CA TYR A 63 9.88 -2.91 11.66
C TYR A 63 10.30 -4.32 11.25
N GLU A 64 9.42 -5.31 11.42
CA GLU A 64 9.66 -6.71 11.04
C GLU A 64 10.03 -6.84 9.58
N TRP A 65 9.28 -6.17 8.69
CA TRP A 65 9.59 -6.13 7.28
C TRP A 65 10.99 -5.55 7.02
N ALA A 66 11.35 -4.45 7.68
CA ALA A 66 12.68 -3.86 7.53
C ALA A 66 13.78 -4.79 8.06
N ALA A 67 13.54 -5.46 9.19
CA ALA A 67 14.49 -6.38 9.81
C ALA A 67 14.70 -7.67 9.01
N GLN A 68 13.67 -8.15 8.33
CA GLN A 68 13.72 -9.33 7.46
C GLN A 68 14.30 -9.00 6.08
N ASN A 69 14.35 -7.73 5.68
CA ASN A 69 14.90 -7.32 4.40
C ASN A 69 16.43 -7.36 4.41
N GLY A 70 17.02 -8.35 3.79
CA GLY A 70 18.48 -8.55 3.77
C GLY A 70 19.31 -7.42 3.14
N LYS A 71 18.69 -6.40 2.59
CA LYS A 71 19.36 -5.19 2.06
C LYS A 71 19.42 -4.06 3.08
N ILE A 72 18.65 -4.13 4.19
CA ILE A 72 18.58 -3.14 5.25
C ILE A 72 19.53 -3.60 6.36
N LYS A 73 20.53 -2.76 6.70
CA LYS A 73 21.52 -3.06 7.73
C LYS A 73 21.11 -2.56 9.10
N GLU A 74 20.51 -1.37 9.14
CA GLU A 74 20.00 -0.74 10.35
C GLU A 74 18.48 -0.53 10.23
N PRO A 75 17.67 -1.56 10.55
CA PRO A 75 16.21 -1.47 10.45
C PRO A 75 15.66 -0.34 11.31
N TYR A 76 14.80 0.47 10.74
CA TYR A 76 14.17 1.60 11.39
C TYR A 76 12.74 1.77 10.89
N VAL A 77 11.90 2.45 11.70
CA VAL A 77 10.51 2.78 11.36
C VAL A 77 10.35 4.29 11.33
N LEU A 78 9.93 4.79 10.17
CA LEU A 78 9.50 6.16 9.98
C LEU A 78 7.97 6.22 10.09
N GLY A 79 7.45 7.08 10.97
CA GLY A 79 6.02 7.37 11.07
C GLY A 79 5.62 8.46 10.08
N ALA A 80 4.41 8.35 9.56
CA ALA A 80 3.80 9.32 8.65
C ALA A 80 2.34 9.58 9.02
N VAL A 81 1.90 10.81 8.83
CA VAL A 81 0.48 11.19 8.86
C VAL A 81 0.01 11.29 7.42
N VAL A 82 -0.89 10.40 7.02
CA VAL A 82 -1.35 10.27 5.64
C VAL A 82 -2.81 10.68 5.53
N ARG A 83 -3.10 11.65 4.66
CA ARG A 83 -4.45 11.95 4.21
C ARG A 83 -4.76 11.02 3.03
N LEU A 84 -5.78 10.17 3.15
CA LEU A 84 -6.09 9.18 2.12
C LEU A 84 -6.48 9.82 0.77
N GLY A 85 -7.11 11.00 0.81
CA GLY A 85 -7.52 11.70 -0.41
C GLY A 85 -8.52 10.88 -1.22
N LYS A 86 -8.42 10.93 -2.54
CA LYS A 86 -9.12 9.99 -3.42
C LYS A 86 -8.43 8.63 -3.30
N CYS A 87 -9.02 7.74 -2.54
CA CYS A 87 -8.44 6.46 -2.17
C CYS A 87 -9.11 5.30 -2.91
N LEU A 88 -8.34 4.50 -3.62
CA LEU A 88 -8.79 3.18 -4.07
C LEU A 88 -8.77 2.23 -2.87
N ASN A 89 -9.85 2.25 -2.09
CA ASN A 89 -9.97 1.47 -0.86
C ASN A 89 -10.56 0.08 -1.15
N LEU A 90 -9.72 -0.93 -1.26
CA LEU A 90 -10.13 -2.29 -1.62
C LEU A 90 -10.90 -3.02 -0.50
N MET A 91 -11.15 -2.36 0.63
CA MET A 91 -12.12 -2.80 1.64
C MET A 91 -13.52 -2.23 1.37
N ASP A 92 -13.67 -1.32 0.41
CA ASP A 92 -14.95 -0.79 -0.04
C ASP A 92 -15.44 -1.53 -1.28
N LYS A 93 -16.71 -1.94 -1.24
CA LYS A 93 -17.34 -2.72 -2.32
C LYS A 93 -17.38 -1.97 -3.66
N ASN A 94 -17.48 -0.65 -3.64
CA ASN A 94 -17.50 0.16 -4.86
C ASN A 94 -16.13 0.18 -5.52
N CYS A 95 -15.06 0.39 -4.74
CA CYS A 95 -13.68 0.34 -5.24
C CYS A 95 -13.32 -1.06 -5.79
N VAL A 96 -13.81 -2.13 -5.17
CA VAL A 96 -13.62 -3.50 -5.69
C VAL A 96 -14.25 -3.68 -7.08
N ARG A 97 -15.34 -2.98 -7.39
CA ARG A 97 -15.93 -3.02 -8.75
C ARG A 97 -15.01 -2.38 -9.79
N GLU A 98 -14.34 -1.29 -9.47
CA GLU A 98 -13.37 -0.65 -10.37
C GLU A 98 -12.25 -1.62 -10.78
N LEU A 99 -11.81 -2.50 -9.88
CA LEU A 99 -10.86 -3.56 -10.24
C LEU A 99 -11.42 -4.59 -11.22
N ARG A 100 -12.72 -4.93 -11.11
CA ARG A 100 -13.35 -5.83 -12.06
C ARG A 100 -13.42 -5.21 -13.46
N ASP A 101 -13.77 -3.95 -13.54
CA ASP A 101 -13.84 -3.22 -14.81
C ASP A 101 -12.44 -3.14 -15.44
N ALA A 102 -11.41 -2.86 -14.65
CA ALA A 102 -10.02 -2.89 -15.11
C ALA A 102 -9.57 -4.28 -15.59
N TRP A 103 -9.97 -5.33 -14.87
CA TRP A 103 -9.71 -6.71 -15.27
C TRP A 103 -10.40 -7.07 -16.59
N ASP A 104 -11.66 -6.68 -16.77
CA ASP A 104 -12.41 -6.95 -18.00
C ASP A 104 -11.82 -6.20 -19.20
N GLN A 105 -11.31 -5.00 -18.99
CA GLN A 105 -10.54 -4.28 -20.00
C GLN A 105 -9.23 -4.99 -20.36
N LEU A 106 -8.47 -5.46 -19.36
CA LEU A 106 -7.24 -6.23 -19.60
C LEU A 106 -7.51 -7.48 -20.44
N LYS A 107 -8.57 -8.23 -20.09
CA LYS A 107 -8.95 -9.44 -20.84
C LYS A 107 -9.36 -9.15 -22.28
N SER A 108 -9.96 -8.01 -22.54
CA SER A 108 -10.39 -7.61 -23.89
C SER A 108 -9.24 -7.07 -24.74
N SER A 109 -8.07 -6.76 -24.14
CA SER A 109 -6.91 -6.24 -24.83
C SER A 109 -6.19 -7.33 -25.62
N PRO A 110 -6.00 -7.18 -26.95
CA PRO A 110 -5.24 -8.15 -27.73
C PRO A 110 -3.72 -8.11 -27.46
N LEU A 111 -3.25 -7.10 -26.71
CA LEU A 111 -1.84 -6.88 -26.44
C LEU A 111 -1.35 -7.58 -25.18
N ILE A 112 -2.27 -8.03 -24.31
CA ILE A 112 -1.94 -8.62 -23.01
C ILE A 112 -2.46 -10.06 -22.96
N ASN A 113 -1.55 -10.99 -22.80
CA ASN A 113 -1.92 -12.37 -22.48
C ASN A 113 -2.18 -12.51 -20.98
N THR A 114 -3.45 -12.40 -20.58
CA THR A 114 -3.87 -12.49 -19.17
C THR A 114 -3.65 -13.87 -18.55
N ASP A 115 -3.54 -14.93 -19.34
CA ASP A 115 -3.27 -16.30 -18.85
C ASP A 115 -1.85 -16.43 -18.26
N LEU A 116 -0.95 -15.51 -18.60
CA LEU A 116 0.40 -15.45 -18.05
C LEU A 116 0.50 -14.60 -16.77
N LEU A 117 -0.59 -13.94 -16.38
CA LEU A 117 -0.65 -13.12 -15.17
C LEU A 117 -1.11 -14.00 -13.99
N THR A 118 -0.20 -14.33 -13.10
CA THR A 118 -0.47 -15.12 -11.90
C THR A 118 0.10 -14.45 -10.67
N ASN A 119 -0.51 -14.74 -9.53
CA ASN A 119 0.09 -14.46 -8.23
C ASN A 119 0.83 -15.72 -7.77
N GLU A 120 2.11 -15.61 -7.43
CA GLU A 120 2.97 -16.74 -7.03
C GLU A 120 3.69 -16.43 -5.71
N GLY A 121 3.35 -17.14 -4.65
CA GLY A 121 3.88 -16.87 -3.31
C GLY A 121 3.67 -15.41 -2.92
N ASN A 122 4.77 -14.73 -2.58
CA ASN A 122 4.72 -13.30 -2.20
C ASN A 122 4.81 -12.34 -3.41
N ARG A 123 4.66 -12.86 -4.63
CA ARG A 123 4.70 -12.06 -5.85
C ARG A 123 3.30 -11.92 -6.42
N HIS A 124 2.75 -10.73 -6.35
CA HIS A 124 1.38 -10.42 -6.73
C HIS A 124 1.31 -9.75 -8.12
N TYR A 125 1.86 -10.40 -9.14
CA TYR A 125 1.94 -9.84 -10.49
C TYR A 125 0.58 -9.58 -11.12
N LEU A 126 -0.39 -10.48 -10.89
CA LEU A 126 -1.76 -10.32 -11.36
C LEU A 126 -2.42 -9.12 -10.69
N ASP A 127 -2.45 -9.10 -9.34
CA ASP A 127 -3.09 -8.02 -8.57
C ASP A 127 -2.45 -6.66 -8.89
N ALA A 128 -1.12 -6.60 -8.88
CA ALA A 128 -0.37 -5.39 -9.22
C ALA A 128 -0.72 -4.86 -10.62
N THR A 129 -0.87 -5.77 -11.61
CA THR A 129 -1.22 -5.37 -12.99
C THR A 129 -2.64 -4.83 -13.05
N VAL A 130 -3.60 -5.49 -12.42
CA VAL A 130 -5.01 -5.05 -12.42
C VAL A 130 -5.16 -3.71 -11.70
N ILE A 131 -4.52 -3.54 -10.53
CA ILE A 131 -4.54 -2.29 -9.78
C ILE A 131 -3.90 -1.17 -10.61
N ASN A 132 -2.70 -1.37 -11.16
CA ASN A 132 -2.07 -0.34 -11.99
C ASN A 132 -2.92 0.03 -13.19
N THR A 133 -3.61 -0.93 -13.82
CA THR A 133 -4.56 -0.65 -14.90
C THR A 133 -5.71 0.24 -14.43
N ALA A 134 -6.34 -0.06 -13.30
CA ALA A 134 -7.40 0.78 -12.74
C ALA A 134 -6.91 2.21 -12.46
N LEU A 135 -5.68 2.32 -11.95
CA LEU A 135 -5.05 3.61 -11.67
C LEU A 135 -4.75 4.40 -12.95
N ASP A 136 -4.24 3.75 -13.99
CA ASP A 136 -3.92 4.39 -15.27
C ASP A 136 -5.19 4.83 -16.01
N LEU A 137 -6.28 4.06 -15.90
CA LEU A 137 -7.59 4.44 -16.44
C LEU A 137 -8.13 5.71 -15.75
N ALA A 138 -8.09 5.75 -14.43
CA ALA A 138 -8.53 6.91 -13.66
C ALA A 138 -7.66 8.15 -13.97
N GLU A 139 -6.35 7.97 -14.16
CA GLU A 139 -5.44 9.05 -14.56
C GLU A 139 -5.78 9.58 -15.97
N GLY A 140 -6.08 8.69 -16.91
CA GLY A 140 -6.52 9.03 -18.26
C GLY A 140 -7.83 9.84 -18.29
N GLU A 141 -8.69 9.66 -17.29
CA GLU A 141 -9.94 10.42 -17.09
C GLU A 141 -9.75 11.71 -16.28
N ASN A 142 -8.52 12.12 -15.98
CA ASN A 142 -8.18 13.24 -15.09
C ASN A 142 -8.74 13.09 -13.67
N MET A 143 -8.87 11.88 -13.20
CA MET A 143 -9.35 11.56 -11.84
C MET A 143 -8.37 10.63 -11.09
N PRO A 144 -7.08 11.01 -10.97
CA PRO A 144 -6.08 10.13 -10.37
C PRO A 144 -6.41 9.81 -8.90
N PHE A 145 -6.03 8.61 -8.49
CA PHE A 145 -6.06 8.23 -7.08
C PHE A 145 -4.82 8.73 -6.35
N ASP A 146 -5.02 9.29 -5.15
CA ASP A 146 -3.95 9.71 -4.26
C ASP A 146 -3.31 8.53 -3.53
N THR A 147 -4.13 7.55 -3.14
CA THR A 147 -3.69 6.37 -2.38
C THR A 147 -4.44 5.12 -2.82
N VAL A 148 -3.80 3.96 -2.59
CA VAL A 148 -4.44 2.64 -2.65
C VAL A 148 -4.35 2.02 -1.26
N ARG A 149 -5.44 1.42 -0.75
CA ARG A 149 -5.52 0.88 0.61
C ARG A 149 -6.21 -0.47 0.63
N ALA A 150 -5.59 -1.48 1.27
CA ALA A 150 -6.20 -2.80 1.41
C ALA A 150 -5.72 -3.53 2.67
N ALA A 151 -6.52 -4.51 3.11
CA ALA A 151 -6.12 -5.47 4.12
C ALA A 151 -5.29 -6.58 3.48
N TYR A 152 -4.11 -6.83 4.03
CA TYR A 152 -3.23 -7.94 3.66
C TYR A 152 -3.36 -9.05 4.69
N ILE A 153 -3.83 -10.20 4.25
CA ILE A 153 -4.02 -11.37 5.10
C ILE A 153 -2.73 -12.19 5.04
N GLU A 154 -2.05 -12.32 6.17
CA GLU A 154 -0.73 -12.97 6.26
C GLU A 154 -0.59 -13.72 7.59
N GLY A 155 0.36 -14.65 7.64
CA GLY A 155 0.66 -15.44 8.84
C GLY A 155 -0.19 -16.71 8.97
N SER A 156 -0.17 -17.30 10.16
CA SER A 156 -0.94 -18.49 10.53
C SER A 156 -2.21 -18.10 11.31
N PRO A 157 -3.23 -18.97 11.38
CA PRO A 157 -4.35 -18.75 12.28
C PRO A 157 -3.87 -18.58 13.72
N ILE A 158 -4.39 -17.59 14.45
CA ILE A 158 -3.99 -17.30 15.86
C ILE A 158 -4.31 -18.43 16.84
N PHE A 159 -5.21 -19.32 16.48
CA PHE A 159 -5.52 -20.60 17.11
C PHE A 159 -6.20 -21.51 16.09
N ASP A 160 -6.25 -22.80 16.37
CA ASP A 160 -6.82 -23.80 15.46
C ASP A 160 -8.27 -23.50 15.10
N GLY A 161 -8.56 -23.40 13.80
CA GLY A 161 -9.88 -23.01 13.28
C GLY A 161 -10.20 -21.51 13.30
N SER A 162 -9.26 -20.63 13.71
CA SER A 162 -9.46 -19.17 13.68
C SER A 162 -9.50 -18.62 12.25
N ALA A 163 -10.38 -17.67 12.03
CA ALA A 163 -10.37 -16.82 10.83
C ALA A 163 -9.42 -15.61 10.96
N PHE A 164 -8.90 -15.34 12.17
CA PHE A 164 -7.91 -14.27 12.38
C PHE A 164 -6.51 -14.83 12.16
N MET A 165 -5.72 -14.13 11.37
CA MET A 165 -4.34 -14.49 11.06
C MET A 165 -3.38 -13.57 11.83
N GLU A 166 -2.24 -14.11 12.26
CA GLU A 166 -1.27 -13.45 13.16
C GLU A 166 -0.76 -12.11 12.61
N ASP A 167 -0.51 -12.04 11.31
CA ASP A 167 0.17 -10.92 10.66
C ASP A 167 -0.76 -10.09 9.76
N THR A 168 -2.09 -10.26 9.88
CA THR A 168 -3.05 -9.46 9.12
C THR A 168 -2.89 -7.97 9.46
N HIS A 169 -2.75 -7.16 8.42
CA HIS A 169 -2.55 -5.72 8.57
C HIS A 169 -3.14 -4.95 7.40
N ILE A 170 -3.22 -3.63 7.52
CA ILE A 170 -3.63 -2.75 6.43
C ILE A 170 -2.37 -2.10 5.84
N GLN A 171 -2.21 -2.18 4.52
CA GLN A 171 -1.21 -1.44 3.78
C GLN A 171 -1.83 -0.31 2.97
N ILE A 172 -1.03 0.75 2.82
CA ILE A 172 -1.33 1.89 1.97
C ILE A 172 -0.16 2.06 0.98
N ALA A 173 -0.47 2.17 -0.30
CA ALA A 173 0.46 2.66 -1.31
C ALA A 173 0.11 4.12 -1.62
N VAL A 174 0.96 5.06 -1.22
CA VAL A 174 0.81 6.50 -1.49
C VAL A 174 1.36 6.79 -2.88
N ARG A 175 0.52 7.34 -3.75
CA ARG A 175 0.85 7.72 -5.13
C ARG A 175 1.08 9.21 -5.29
N ASN A 176 0.27 10.02 -4.57
CA ASN A 176 0.46 11.45 -4.51
C ASN A 176 1.28 11.78 -3.25
N PRO A 177 2.55 12.20 -3.36
CA PRO A 177 3.38 12.52 -2.20
C PRO A 177 2.77 13.59 -1.28
N ALA A 178 1.94 14.50 -1.82
CA ALA A 178 1.22 15.51 -1.04
C ALA A 178 0.18 14.92 -0.07
N SER A 179 -0.15 13.63 -0.21
CA SER A 179 -0.97 12.89 0.75
C SER A 179 -0.25 12.67 2.09
N ILE A 180 1.07 12.67 2.11
CA ILE A 180 1.85 12.60 3.35
C ILE A 180 2.00 14.01 3.90
N ILE A 181 1.24 14.35 4.94
CA ILE A 181 1.22 15.70 5.52
C ILE A 181 2.28 15.92 6.60
N ALA A 182 2.82 14.88 7.18
CA ALA A 182 3.92 14.96 8.12
C ALA A 182 4.65 13.64 8.26
N PHE A 183 5.95 13.71 8.56
CA PHE A 183 6.73 12.59 9.06
C PHE A 183 7.04 12.79 10.53
N PHE A 184 7.16 11.69 11.28
CA PHE A 184 7.49 11.74 12.70
C PHE A 184 8.32 10.52 13.13
N ARG A 185 8.97 10.66 14.28
CA ARG A 185 9.70 9.59 14.95
C ARG A 185 8.75 8.85 15.90
N PRO A 186 8.43 7.57 15.64
CA PRO A 186 7.56 6.79 16.53
C PRO A 186 8.20 6.66 17.92
N ARG A 187 7.38 6.77 18.98
CA ARG A 187 7.80 6.53 20.37
C ARG A 187 7.29 5.17 20.84
N GLY A 188 8.02 4.55 21.77
CA GLY A 188 7.59 3.30 22.42
C GLY A 188 7.90 2.02 21.66
N LEU A 189 8.47 2.09 20.46
CA LEU A 189 8.83 0.91 19.67
C LEU A 189 10.09 0.19 20.21
N ASP A 190 10.91 0.86 21.02
CA ASP A 190 12.18 0.31 21.53
C ASP A 190 11.98 -0.94 22.40
N ALA A 191 10.89 -1.00 23.18
CA ALA A 191 10.58 -2.18 24.00
C ALA A 191 10.26 -3.40 23.13
N TYR A 192 9.48 -3.21 22.06
CA TYR A 192 9.17 -4.25 21.10
C TYR A 192 10.42 -4.74 20.36
N ILE A 193 11.26 -3.81 19.86
CA ILE A 193 12.51 -4.14 19.17
C ILE A 193 13.47 -4.95 20.07
N LYS A 194 13.51 -4.63 21.37
CA LYS A 194 14.32 -5.38 22.34
C LYS A 194 13.81 -6.81 22.55
N ALA A 195 12.50 -7.02 22.48
CA ALA A 195 11.91 -8.34 22.66
C ALA A 195 12.11 -9.28 21.44
N LEU A 196 12.44 -8.71 20.27
CA LEU A 196 12.73 -9.47 19.05
C LEU A 196 14.21 -9.88 18.91
N LYS A 197 15.09 -9.39 19.77
CA LYS A 197 16.53 -9.69 19.81
C LYS A 197 16.84 -10.76 20.83
#